data_cf6a5da41fc92e56edaa1604ae06864b
#
_entry.id   cf6a5da41fc92e56edaa1604ae06864b
#
_cell.length_a   1.000
_cell.length_b   1.000
_cell.length_c   1.000
_cell.angle_alpha   90.00
_cell.angle_beta   90.00
_cell.angle_gamma   90.00
#
_symmetry.space_group_name_H-M   'P 1'
#
loop_
_entity.id
_entity.type
_entity.pdbx_description
1 polymer ?
#
loop_
_entity_poly.entity_id
_entity_poly.type
_entity_poly.pdbx_seq_one_letter_code
_entity_poly.pdbx_strand_id
1 'polypeptide(L)'
;MKNNLIFLLVLFASCNTPTKNINYPITEKEVVVDTYFGTDIEDPYRWLEDDLSLDTSNWVDSQNEVTFNYLKSIPYRNKLKSKLTSIWNYEKQTSPFTRGEYIYYYRNDGLQNQYVVYRKKDNLN
;
A
#
# COMPACT_ATOMS: atom_id res chain seq x y z
N MET A 1 10.54 -51.64 -22.46
CA MET A 1 10.89 -50.21 -22.64
C MET A 1 9.70 -49.35 -23.13
N LYS A 2 8.49 -49.50 -22.59
CA LYS A 2 7.28 -48.75 -23.04
C LYS A 2 6.60 -47.88 -21.97
N ASN A 3 7.08 -47.91 -20.70
CA ASN A 3 6.39 -47.24 -19.60
C ASN A 3 6.99 -45.89 -19.18
N ASN A 4 8.12 -45.45 -19.74
CA ASN A 4 8.78 -44.19 -19.33
C ASN A 4 8.31 -42.94 -20.12
N LEU A 5 7.52 -43.15 -21.20
CA LEU A 5 7.07 -42.02 -22.03
C LEU A 5 5.82 -41.30 -21.47
N ILE A 6 5.04 -42.03 -20.66
CA ILE A 6 3.80 -41.49 -20.06
C ILE A 6 4.14 -40.54 -18.87
N PHE A 7 5.23 -40.76 -18.16
CA PHE A 7 5.61 -39.97 -17.00
C PHE A 7 6.17 -38.57 -17.37
N LEU A 8 6.66 -38.41 -18.58
CA LEU A 8 7.20 -37.14 -19.06
C LEU A 8 6.11 -36.16 -19.53
N LEU A 9 4.91 -36.65 -19.84
CA LEU A 9 3.83 -35.80 -20.39
C LEU A 9 3.04 -35.04 -19.30
N VAL A 10 3.14 -35.47 -18.03
CA VAL A 10 2.41 -34.85 -16.91
C VAL A 10 3.08 -33.56 -16.41
N LEU A 11 4.35 -33.32 -16.73
CA LEU A 11 5.10 -32.16 -16.25
C LEU A 11 4.78 -30.85 -17.00
N PHE A 12 4.05 -30.88 -18.11
CA PHE A 12 3.69 -29.67 -18.88
C PHE A 12 2.27 -29.14 -18.61
N ALA A 13 1.51 -29.72 -17.68
CA ALA A 13 0.22 -29.19 -17.24
C ALA A 13 0.40 -28.08 -16.18
N SER A 14 1.42 -27.23 -16.34
CA SER A 14 1.75 -26.15 -15.42
C SER A 14 0.93 -24.91 -15.73
N CYS A 15 0.01 -24.59 -14.83
CA CYS A 15 -0.45 -23.24 -14.49
C CYS A 15 -0.95 -22.32 -15.62
N ASN A 16 -2.05 -22.69 -16.26
CA ASN A 16 -2.92 -21.67 -16.83
C ASN A 16 -3.90 -21.19 -15.75
N THR A 17 -3.44 -20.35 -14.83
CA THR A 17 -4.35 -19.53 -14.02
C THR A 17 -4.96 -18.50 -14.97
N PRO A 18 -6.28 -18.44 -15.16
CA PRO A 18 -6.89 -17.39 -15.97
C PRO A 18 -6.57 -16.04 -15.34
N THR A 19 -5.75 -15.25 -16.00
CA THR A 19 -5.50 -13.87 -15.61
C THR A 19 -6.80 -13.10 -15.77
N LYS A 20 -7.37 -12.65 -14.66
CA LYS A 20 -8.56 -11.79 -14.68
C LYS A 20 -8.16 -10.50 -15.39
N ASN A 21 -8.72 -10.26 -16.57
CA ASN A 21 -8.52 -8.98 -17.26
C ASN A 21 -9.10 -7.85 -16.38
N ILE A 22 -8.26 -6.93 -15.99
CA ILE A 22 -8.65 -5.73 -15.26
C ILE A 22 -8.69 -4.58 -16.26
N ASN A 23 -9.88 -3.99 -16.45
CA ASN A 23 -10.03 -2.79 -17.26
C ASN A 23 -9.72 -1.58 -16.39
N TYR A 24 -8.63 -0.88 -16.73
CA TYR A 24 -8.25 0.37 -16.06
C TYR A 24 -8.96 1.56 -16.72
N PRO A 25 -9.36 2.58 -15.97
CA PRO A 25 -9.82 3.85 -16.53
C PRO A 25 -8.75 4.48 -17.41
N ILE A 26 -9.19 5.12 -18.47
CA ILE A 26 -8.29 5.88 -19.34
C ILE A 26 -7.76 7.08 -18.56
N THR A 27 -6.45 7.31 -18.64
CA THR A 27 -5.82 8.52 -18.09
C THR A 27 -5.63 9.51 -19.23
N GLU A 28 -6.24 10.68 -19.11
CA GLU A 28 -6.12 11.74 -20.10
C GLU A 28 -4.68 12.24 -20.21
N LYS A 29 -4.29 12.58 -21.44
CA LYS A 29 -2.96 13.09 -21.76
C LYS A 29 -3.04 14.53 -22.23
N GLU A 30 -2.20 15.38 -21.69
CA GLU A 30 -2.02 16.77 -22.10
C GLU A 30 -0.71 16.94 -22.86
N VAL A 31 -0.65 18.00 -23.69
CA VAL A 31 0.60 18.34 -24.39
C VAL A 31 1.37 19.33 -23.52
N VAL A 32 2.21 18.79 -22.65
CA VAL A 32 3.13 19.57 -21.80
C VAL A 32 4.55 19.17 -22.13
N VAL A 33 5.43 20.15 -22.41
CA VAL A 33 6.83 19.91 -22.76
C VAL A 33 7.70 20.87 -21.99
N ASP A 34 8.69 20.35 -21.27
CA ASP A 34 9.74 21.14 -20.61
C ASP A 34 11.06 20.99 -21.36
N THR A 35 11.82 22.06 -21.49
CA THR A 35 13.16 22.02 -22.09
C THR A 35 14.23 22.08 -21.02
N TYR A 36 15.03 21.00 -20.91
CA TYR A 36 16.17 20.92 -19.99
C TYR A 36 17.47 20.80 -20.78
N PHE A 37 18.35 21.77 -20.62
CA PHE A 37 19.67 21.79 -21.29
C PHE A 37 19.58 21.61 -22.81
N GLY A 38 18.54 22.17 -23.43
CA GLY A 38 18.30 22.08 -24.87
C GLY A 38 17.66 20.77 -25.33
N THR A 39 17.19 19.93 -24.42
CA THR A 39 16.43 18.71 -24.71
C THR A 39 15.00 18.86 -24.24
N ASP A 40 14.05 18.59 -25.13
CA ASP A 40 12.63 18.64 -24.84
C ASP A 40 12.17 17.31 -24.21
N ILE A 41 11.49 17.41 -23.08
CA ILE A 41 10.94 16.29 -22.31
C ILE A 41 9.42 16.45 -22.22
N GLU A 42 8.70 15.47 -22.76
CA GLU A 42 7.24 15.44 -22.68
C GLU A 42 6.79 14.92 -21.30
N ASP A 43 5.79 15.60 -20.72
CA ASP A 43 5.13 15.18 -19.49
C ASP A 43 3.60 15.23 -19.66
N PRO A 44 3.01 14.22 -20.30
CA PRO A 44 1.59 14.21 -20.61
C PRO A 44 0.68 14.08 -19.40
N TYR A 45 1.22 13.86 -18.22
CA TYR A 45 0.48 13.64 -16.98
C TYR A 45 0.76 14.72 -15.93
N ARG A 46 1.30 15.87 -16.32
CA ARG A 46 1.62 17.00 -15.44
C ARG A 46 0.41 17.45 -14.58
N TRP A 47 -0.80 17.35 -15.11
CA TRP A 47 -2.02 17.70 -14.41
C TRP A 47 -2.25 16.88 -13.12
N LEU A 48 -1.66 15.68 -12.99
CA LEU A 48 -1.73 14.86 -11.78
C LEU A 48 -0.88 15.40 -10.62
N GLU A 49 0.01 16.37 -10.86
CA GLU A 49 0.79 17.02 -9.80
C GLU A 49 -0.06 17.97 -8.93
N ASP A 50 -1.19 18.44 -9.43
CA ASP A 50 -2.15 19.23 -8.65
C ASP A 50 -3.09 18.29 -7.89
N ASP A 51 -2.68 17.90 -6.67
CA ASP A 51 -3.43 17.00 -5.77
C ASP A 51 -4.72 17.62 -5.22
N LEU A 52 -4.93 18.94 -5.37
CA LEU A 52 -6.12 19.67 -4.95
C LEU A 52 -7.12 19.84 -6.09
N SER A 53 -6.76 19.53 -7.33
CA SER A 53 -7.67 19.65 -8.47
C SER A 53 -8.80 18.63 -8.43
N LEU A 54 -9.96 19.02 -8.99
CA LEU A 54 -11.11 18.11 -9.11
C LEU A 54 -10.81 16.97 -10.08
N ASP A 55 -10.04 17.22 -11.14
CA ASP A 55 -9.70 16.23 -12.15
C ASP A 55 -8.80 15.13 -11.58
N THR A 56 -7.78 15.50 -10.79
CA THR A 56 -6.93 14.55 -10.07
C THR A 56 -7.75 13.74 -9.07
N SER A 57 -8.65 14.39 -8.30
CA SER A 57 -9.53 13.69 -7.36
C SER A 57 -10.43 12.67 -8.06
N ASN A 58 -11.08 13.05 -9.16
CA ASN A 58 -11.93 12.15 -9.95
C ASN A 58 -11.15 10.98 -10.55
N TRP A 59 -9.93 11.23 -11.02
CA TRP A 59 -9.06 10.17 -11.53
C TRP A 59 -8.68 9.18 -10.42
N VAL A 60 -8.29 9.68 -9.23
CA VAL A 60 -7.98 8.85 -8.06
C VAL A 60 -9.17 7.99 -7.66
N ASP A 61 -10.38 8.56 -7.62
CA ASP A 61 -11.58 7.82 -7.27
C ASP A 61 -11.88 6.70 -8.28
N SER A 62 -11.72 6.98 -9.58
CA SER A 62 -11.91 5.99 -10.63
C SER A 62 -10.91 4.84 -10.54
N GLN A 63 -9.64 5.13 -10.26
CA GLN A 63 -8.59 4.11 -10.06
C GLN A 63 -8.85 3.29 -8.78
N ASN A 64 -9.30 3.95 -7.72
CA ASN A 64 -9.66 3.31 -6.45
C ASN A 64 -10.85 2.37 -6.61
N GLU A 65 -11.85 2.72 -7.43
CA GLU A 65 -13.00 1.85 -7.69
C GLU A 65 -12.53 0.49 -8.27
N VAL A 66 -11.66 0.50 -9.27
CA VAL A 66 -11.09 -0.71 -9.85
C VAL A 66 -10.34 -1.52 -8.78
N THR A 67 -9.49 -0.85 -8.02
CA THR A 67 -8.69 -1.47 -6.96
C THR A 67 -9.58 -2.14 -5.90
N PHE A 68 -10.56 -1.41 -5.39
CA PHE A 68 -11.44 -1.94 -4.33
C PHE A 68 -12.35 -3.05 -4.82
N ASN A 69 -12.83 -2.98 -6.06
CA ASN A 69 -13.62 -4.05 -6.67
C ASN A 69 -12.80 -5.32 -6.83
N TYR A 70 -11.54 -5.20 -7.27
CA TYR A 70 -10.62 -6.34 -7.30
C TYR A 70 -10.39 -6.93 -5.91
N LEU A 71 -10.01 -6.08 -4.94
CA LEU A 71 -9.71 -6.52 -3.58
C LEU A 71 -10.92 -7.16 -2.88
N LYS A 72 -12.15 -6.66 -3.12
CA LYS A 72 -13.39 -7.25 -2.59
C LYS A 72 -13.64 -8.65 -3.16
N SER A 73 -13.17 -8.92 -4.37
CA SER A 73 -13.35 -10.23 -5.02
C SER A 73 -12.46 -11.33 -4.45
N ILE A 74 -11.48 -11.01 -3.58
CA ILE A 74 -10.55 -11.96 -2.98
C ILE A 74 -11.23 -12.68 -1.80
N PRO A 75 -11.52 -14.00 -1.89
CA PRO A 75 -12.35 -14.69 -0.89
C PRO A 75 -11.75 -14.71 0.53
N TYR A 76 -10.43 -14.78 0.63
CA TYR A 76 -9.71 -14.87 1.91
C TYR A 76 -9.28 -13.51 2.49
N ARG A 77 -9.56 -12.38 1.80
CA ARG A 77 -9.12 -11.04 2.20
C ARG A 77 -9.54 -10.69 3.64
N ASN A 78 -10.81 -10.94 3.98
CA ASN A 78 -11.32 -10.60 5.30
C ASN A 78 -10.70 -11.47 6.40
N LYS A 79 -10.47 -12.76 6.14
CA LYS A 79 -9.79 -13.67 7.06
C LYS A 79 -8.35 -13.20 7.31
N LEU A 80 -7.64 -12.83 6.24
CA LEU A 80 -6.28 -12.32 6.35
C LEU A 80 -6.24 -11.00 7.12
N LYS A 81 -7.14 -10.04 6.80
CA LYS A 81 -7.24 -8.77 7.52
C LYS A 81 -7.48 -8.99 9.01
N SER A 82 -8.44 -9.85 9.40
CA SER A 82 -8.72 -10.16 10.80
C SER A 82 -7.50 -10.77 11.49
N LYS A 83 -6.79 -11.67 10.83
CA LYS A 83 -5.58 -12.29 11.38
C LYS A 83 -4.47 -11.26 11.59
N LEU A 84 -4.21 -10.41 10.60
CA LEU A 84 -3.21 -9.34 10.71
C LEU A 84 -3.58 -8.36 11.82
N THR A 85 -4.84 -7.93 11.89
CA THR A 85 -5.33 -7.06 12.96
C THR A 85 -5.08 -7.68 14.35
N SER A 86 -5.40 -8.95 14.53
CA SER A 86 -5.20 -9.64 15.83
C SER A 86 -3.73 -9.76 16.23
N ILE A 87 -2.84 -9.97 15.24
CA ILE A 87 -1.38 -10.04 15.50
C ILE A 87 -0.82 -8.67 15.84
N TRP A 88 -1.32 -7.61 15.17
CA TRP A 88 -0.79 -6.26 15.31
C TRP A 88 -1.35 -5.50 16.52
N ASN A 89 -2.48 -5.97 17.06
CA ASN A 89 -3.18 -5.33 18.17
C ASN A 89 -2.54 -5.72 19.52
N TYR A 90 -1.38 -5.15 19.79
CA TYR A 90 -0.71 -5.23 21.10
C TYR A 90 -0.08 -3.88 21.46
N GLU A 91 -0.02 -3.58 22.74
CA GLU A 91 0.59 -2.34 23.23
C GLU A 91 2.09 -2.30 22.91
N LYS A 92 2.53 -1.17 22.38
CA LYS A 92 3.93 -0.87 22.02
C LYS A 92 4.38 0.37 22.76
N GLN A 93 5.54 0.31 23.37
CA GLN A 93 6.14 1.45 24.06
C GLN A 93 7.62 1.53 23.71
N THR A 94 8.12 2.76 23.51
CA THR A 94 9.56 2.99 23.30
C THR A 94 10.29 3.04 24.63
N SER A 95 11.62 2.91 24.59
CA SER A 95 12.45 3.21 25.76
C SER A 95 12.19 4.63 26.25
N PRO A 96 12.04 4.84 27.57
CA PRO A 96 11.86 6.18 28.11
C PRO A 96 13.16 6.99 28.03
N PHE A 97 13.01 8.32 27.96
CA PHE A 97 14.14 9.26 28.03
C PHE A 97 13.79 10.45 28.93
N THR A 98 14.79 10.96 29.67
CA THR A 98 14.60 12.07 30.59
C THR A 98 14.91 13.41 29.95
N ARG A 99 14.06 14.42 30.22
CA ARG A 99 14.27 15.83 29.88
C ARG A 99 13.78 16.70 31.03
N GLY A 100 14.71 17.42 31.66
CA GLY A 100 14.41 18.18 32.88
C GLY A 100 13.88 17.26 34.01
N GLU A 101 12.76 17.66 34.58
CA GLU A 101 12.11 16.90 35.68
C GLU A 101 11.14 15.80 35.20
N TYR A 102 11.14 15.48 33.91
CA TYR A 102 10.17 14.57 33.33
C TYR A 102 10.84 13.43 32.57
N ILE A 103 10.22 12.26 32.68
CA ILE A 103 10.48 11.08 31.84
C ILE A 103 9.43 11.04 30.76
N TYR A 104 9.87 10.95 29.51
CA TYR A 104 9.03 10.87 28.30
C TYR A 104 9.13 9.49 27.67
N TYR A 105 8.06 9.05 27.07
CA TYR A 105 8.01 7.85 26.25
C TYR A 105 6.90 7.95 25.22
N TYR A 106 7.05 7.21 24.13
CA TYR A 106 6.00 7.06 23.12
C TYR A 106 5.27 5.75 23.36
N ARG A 107 3.96 5.77 23.23
CA ARG A 107 3.10 4.59 23.41
C ARG A 107 2.06 4.54 22.30
N ASN A 108 1.78 3.32 21.85
CA ASN A 108 0.71 2.99 20.93
C ASN A 108 -0.08 1.82 21.53
N ASP A 109 -1.40 1.91 21.58
CA ASP A 109 -2.27 0.88 22.18
C ASP A 109 -2.44 -0.37 21.30
N GLY A 110 -1.86 -0.35 20.12
CA GLY A 110 -1.87 -1.46 19.16
C GLY A 110 -2.35 -1.04 17.79
N LEU A 111 -3.52 -0.44 17.67
CA LEU A 111 -4.15 -0.07 16.38
C LEU A 111 -4.21 1.44 16.12
N GLN A 112 -3.67 2.26 17.00
CA GLN A 112 -3.54 3.70 16.74
C GLN A 112 -2.63 3.95 15.52
N ASN A 113 -3.01 4.91 14.67
CA ASN A 113 -2.22 5.29 13.49
C ASN A 113 -0.85 5.86 13.85
N GLN A 114 -0.76 6.56 14.98
CA GLN A 114 0.43 7.25 15.45
C GLN A 114 0.75 6.87 16.90
N TYR A 115 2.03 6.97 17.27
CA TYR A 115 2.42 6.92 18.68
C TYR A 115 2.02 8.22 19.37
N VAL A 116 1.54 8.11 20.61
CA VAL A 116 1.25 9.24 21.49
C VAL A 116 2.42 9.44 22.45
N VAL A 117 2.82 10.69 22.64
CA VAL A 117 3.86 11.06 23.61
C VAL A 117 3.23 11.16 25.00
N TYR A 118 3.78 10.44 25.95
CA TYR A 118 3.44 10.51 27.36
C TYR A 118 4.61 11.09 28.15
N ARG A 119 4.29 11.77 29.25
CA ARG A 119 5.29 12.18 30.24
C ARG A 119 4.82 11.87 31.65
N LYS A 120 5.76 11.57 32.51
CA LYS A 120 5.57 11.49 33.98
C LYS A 120 6.66 12.27 34.69
N LYS A 121 6.35 12.82 35.88
CA LYS A 121 7.39 13.47 36.68
C LYS A 121 8.40 12.43 37.13
N ASP A 122 9.68 12.78 37.08
CA ASP A 122 10.74 11.95 37.60
C ASP A 122 10.77 12.13 39.13
N ASN A 123 10.35 11.12 39.89
CA ASN A 123 10.30 11.17 41.33
C ASN A 123 11.57 10.57 41.98
N LEU A 124 12.68 10.49 41.21
CA LEU A 124 13.94 9.92 41.68
C LEU A 124 14.86 10.95 42.36
N ASN A 125 14.35 12.16 42.74
CA ASN A 125 15.04 13.15 43.55
C ASN A 125 14.36 13.30 44.90
#